data_1b88f4b4a25ac94e32557ae5807ca55f
#
_entry.id   1b88f4b4a25ac94e32557ae5807ca55f
#
_cell.length_a   1.000
_cell.length_b   1.000
_cell.length_c   1.000
_cell.angle_alpha   90.00
_cell.angle_beta   90.00
_cell.angle_gamma   90.00
#
_symmetry.space_group_name_H-M   'P 1'
#
loop_
_entity.id
_entity.type
_entity.pdbx_description
1 polymer ?
#
loop_
_entity_poly.entity_id
_entity_poly.type
_entity_poly.pdbx_seq_one_letter_code
_entity_poly.pdbx_strand_id
1 'polypeptide(L)'
;MDIVERFLRYTKINTTTNREAGAAGIMPSNPTEHDLAKLIESELKELGLQNIKRRENAITTAVLPSNSSKKLPSVAFFAHLDTSAEQKNDTKAQIVRYEGGDVTLNKELGIALKLSEFPELANYVGGDLIVTDGTSLLGADDKAAIAAIVNAAQFFIQNPQIEHGDVTFGFLPDEEQGLRGAKALDISEIKADFAYCLDCCGIGELIYQNWNAGDAVVTFVGQSAHPMNAKGKLVNSLLLAHKFISMLPGGEAPEYTDGVEGYYWVKELSGNSAKTVLKLDVREFNEAKYAQRMVFLQDLADLFAKIYGAHRVQISLKDRYKNVFNYLAGGENSLPVVAAKQAYARLNIEPKVIPMRGGYDGAVISEKGVPCPNLFTGAHNFHSIYEYLPVKSLRAASNVICEIVKIIAEK
;
A
#
# COMPACT_ATOMS: atom_id res chain seq x y z
N MET A 1 -24.15 -12.51 -6.87
CA MET A 1 -23.71 -11.39 -7.74
C MET A 1 -22.41 -11.79 -8.42
N ASP A 2 -22.21 -11.44 -9.68
CA ASP A 2 -20.91 -11.65 -10.36
C ASP A 2 -19.85 -10.67 -9.84
N ILE A 3 -18.58 -11.07 -9.87
CA ILE A 3 -17.48 -10.25 -9.35
C ILE A 3 -17.31 -8.94 -10.12
N VAL A 4 -17.54 -8.94 -11.45
CA VAL A 4 -17.44 -7.73 -12.29
C VAL A 4 -18.57 -6.76 -11.94
N GLU A 5 -19.79 -7.27 -11.77
CA GLU A 5 -20.96 -6.48 -11.34
C GLU A 5 -20.70 -5.83 -9.97
N ARG A 6 -20.13 -6.60 -9.04
CA ARG A 6 -19.74 -6.13 -7.70
C ARG A 6 -18.69 -5.01 -7.79
N PHE A 7 -17.63 -5.21 -8.54
CA PHE A 7 -16.60 -4.21 -8.75
C PHE A 7 -17.18 -2.90 -9.34
N LEU A 8 -17.96 -3.00 -10.42
CA LEU A 8 -18.62 -1.85 -11.05
C LEU A 8 -19.60 -1.11 -10.11
N ARG A 9 -20.21 -1.83 -9.17
CA ARG A 9 -21.03 -1.21 -8.13
C ARG A 9 -20.21 -0.40 -7.14
N TYR A 10 -19.05 -0.90 -6.75
CA TYR A 10 -18.15 -0.22 -5.82
C TYR A 10 -17.51 1.02 -6.44
N THR A 11 -17.14 0.98 -7.71
CA THR A 11 -16.53 2.15 -8.40
C THR A 11 -17.47 3.35 -8.50
N LYS A 12 -18.79 3.19 -8.36
CA LYS A 12 -19.75 4.29 -8.36
C LYS A 12 -19.71 5.15 -7.09
N ILE A 13 -19.08 4.67 -6.03
CA ILE A 13 -18.93 5.40 -4.78
C ILE A 13 -17.55 6.08 -4.84
N ASN A 14 -17.55 7.41 -4.85
CA ASN A 14 -16.31 8.18 -4.81
C ASN A 14 -15.72 8.15 -3.39
N THR A 15 -14.61 7.46 -3.20
CA THR A 15 -13.90 7.34 -1.92
C THR A 15 -12.51 7.98 -1.96
N THR A 16 -12.33 9.00 -2.80
CA THR A 16 -11.04 9.71 -2.91
C THR A 16 -10.59 10.22 -1.55
N THR A 17 -9.38 9.85 -1.15
CA THR A 17 -8.77 10.31 0.10
C THR A 17 -8.71 11.84 0.18
N ASN A 18 -8.99 12.41 1.35
CA ASN A 18 -8.95 13.86 1.57
C ASN A 18 -7.74 14.21 2.46
N ARG A 19 -6.66 14.66 1.82
CA ARG A 19 -5.39 14.95 2.50
C ARG A 19 -5.51 16.02 3.60
N GLU A 20 -6.37 17.03 3.41
CA GLU A 20 -6.57 18.09 4.39
C GLU A 20 -7.33 17.58 5.63
N ALA A 21 -8.43 16.87 5.41
CA ALA A 21 -9.20 16.25 6.48
C ALA A 21 -8.35 15.25 7.27
N GLY A 22 -7.56 14.42 6.57
CA GLY A 22 -6.65 13.49 7.20
C GLY A 22 -5.56 14.16 8.02
N ALA A 23 -4.97 15.24 7.51
CA ALA A 23 -3.99 16.03 8.26
C ALA A 23 -4.60 16.68 9.51
N ALA A 24 -5.90 17.01 9.47
CA ALA A 24 -6.68 17.49 10.63
C ALA A 24 -7.07 16.36 11.62
N GLY A 25 -6.69 15.11 11.37
CA GLY A 25 -6.97 13.98 12.24
C GLY A 25 -8.33 13.31 12.00
N ILE A 26 -9.10 13.72 10.99
CA ILE A 26 -10.41 13.15 10.66
C ILE A 26 -10.19 11.77 10.01
N MET A 27 -10.96 10.75 10.43
CA MET A 27 -10.93 9.39 9.88
C MET A 27 -12.36 8.78 9.88
N PRO A 28 -12.86 8.27 8.73
CA PRO A 28 -12.19 8.33 7.44
C PRO A 28 -12.03 9.77 6.94
N SER A 29 -11.01 10.02 6.13
CA SER A 29 -10.75 11.37 5.61
C SER A 29 -11.83 11.83 4.63
N ASN A 30 -12.41 10.89 3.90
CA ASN A 30 -13.58 11.12 3.08
C ASN A 30 -14.79 10.38 3.68
N PRO A 31 -15.86 11.10 4.06
CA PRO A 31 -17.04 10.48 4.68
C PRO A 31 -17.76 9.47 3.80
N THR A 32 -17.57 9.49 2.47
CA THR A 32 -18.15 8.50 1.55
C THR A 32 -17.52 7.12 1.63
N GLU A 33 -16.37 6.97 2.28
CA GLU A 33 -15.84 5.67 2.66
C GLU A 33 -16.81 4.90 3.57
N HIS A 34 -17.57 5.60 4.40
CA HIS A 34 -18.67 4.98 5.14
C HIS A 34 -19.76 4.41 4.25
N ASP A 35 -20.03 5.01 3.09
CA ASP A 35 -21.07 4.51 2.20
C ASP A 35 -20.62 3.21 1.52
N LEU A 36 -19.34 3.13 1.12
CA LEU A 36 -18.76 1.88 0.63
C LEU A 36 -18.73 0.82 1.74
N ALA A 37 -18.28 1.19 2.95
CA ALA A 37 -18.25 0.28 4.10
C ALA A 37 -19.64 -0.25 4.47
N LYS A 38 -20.70 0.57 4.42
CA LYS A 38 -22.09 0.15 4.63
C LYS A 38 -22.57 -0.81 3.54
N LEU A 39 -22.20 -0.55 2.28
CA LEU A 39 -22.54 -1.42 1.17
C LEU A 39 -21.90 -2.80 1.35
N ILE A 40 -20.60 -2.84 1.70
CA ILE A 40 -19.88 -4.09 1.98
C ILE A 40 -20.50 -4.79 3.18
N GLU A 41 -20.77 -4.09 4.27
CA GLU A 41 -21.45 -4.64 5.47
C GLU A 41 -22.79 -5.31 5.12
N SER A 42 -23.60 -4.68 4.24
CA SER A 42 -24.86 -5.25 3.76
C SER A 42 -24.65 -6.55 2.98
N GLU A 43 -23.70 -6.54 2.03
CA GLU A 43 -23.39 -7.75 1.24
C GLU A 43 -22.86 -8.91 2.12
N LEU A 44 -22.01 -8.61 3.11
CA LEU A 44 -21.49 -9.62 4.04
C LEU A 44 -22.60 -10.21 4.93
N LYS A 45 -23.58 -9.38 5.34
CA LYS A 45 -24.78 -9.84 6.08
C LYS A 45 -25.67 -10.72 5.21
N GLU A 46 -25.91 -10.32 3.96
CA GLU A 46 -26.69 -11.10 3.00
C GLU A 46 -26.06 -12.46 2.69
N LEU A 47 -24.72 -12.52 2.68
CA LEU A 47 -23.97 -13.77 2.55
C LEU A 47 -24.01 -14.64 3.80
N GLY A 48 -24.39 -14.11 4.96
CA GLY A 48 -24.48 -14.85 6.22
C GLY A 48 -23.17 -14.94 7.00
N LEU A 49 -22.21 -14.06 6.76
CA LEU A 49 -20.98 -13.98 7.54
C LEU A 49 -21.29 -13.59 9.00
N GLN A 50 -20.37 -13.92 9.89
CA GLN A 50 -20.52 -13.68 11.33
C GLN A 50 -19.59 -12.57 11.83
N ASN A 51 -19.85 -12.09 13.05
CA ASN A 51 -19.03 -11.09 13.74
C ASN A 51 -18.75 -9.85 12.88
N ILE A 52 -19.75 -9.43 12.07
CA ILE A 52 -19.61 -8.26 11.23
C ILE A 52 -19.60 -7.01 12.11
N LYS A 53 -18.52 -6.24 12.01
CA LYS A 53 -18.32 -5.00 12.76
C LYS A 53 -17.94 -3.89 11.79
N ARG A 54 -18.70 -2.81 11.77
CA ARG A 54 -18.32 -1.55 11.11
C ARG A 54 -18.17 -0.47 12.19
N ARG A 55 -16.99 0.10 12.27
CA ARG A 55 -16.63 1.08 13.30
C ARG A 55 -16.93 2.50 12.84
N GLU A 56 -16.88 3.45 13.80
CA GLU A 56 -17.06 4.89 13.55
C GLU A 56 -16.01 5.47 12.57
N ASN A 57 -14.85 4.86 12.47
CA ASN A 57 -13.80 5.21 11.50
C ASN A 57 -13.87 4.40 10.21
N ALA A 58 -15.01 3.79 9.87
CA ALA A 58 -15.25 2.96 8.69
C ALA A 58 -14.51 1.61 8.65
N ILE A 59 -13.56 1.30 9.53
CA ILE A 59 -12.96 -0.03 9.59
C ILE A 59 -14.07 -1.08 9.69
N THR A 60 -14.10 -1.98 8.72
CA THR A 60 -15.13 -3.01 8.63
C THR A 60 -14.49 -4.39 8.63
N THR A 61 -14.93 -5.27 9.51
CA THR A 61 -14.43 -6.65 9.60
C THR A 61 -15.59 -7.64 9.64
N ALA A 62 -15.36 -8.85 9.11
CA ALA A 62 -16.30 -9.97 9.19
C ALA A 62 -15.54 -11.28 9.27
N VAL A 63 -16.19 -12.32 9.79
CA VAL A 63 -15.60 -13.65 9.93
C VAL A 63 -16.46 -14.68 9.23
N LEU A 64 -15.83 -15.53 8.45
CA LEU A 64 -16.33 -16.81 8.02
C LEU A 64 -15.80 -17.86 9.02
N PRO A 65 -16.63 -18.38 9.94
CA PRO A 65 -16.18 -19.31 10.95
C PRO A 65 -15.72 -20.64 10.34
N SER A 66 -14.74 -21.27 10.96
CA SER A 66 -14.32 -22.62 10.59
C SER A 66 -15.52 -23.60 10.49
N ASN A 67 -15.55 -24.39 9.45
CA ASN A 67 -16.50 -25.48 9.26
C ASN A 67 -15.88 -26.87 9.55
N SER A 68 -14.65 -26.91 10.07
CA SER A 68 -13.92 -28.15 10.39
C SER A 68 -13.92 -28.41 11.89
N SER A 69 -13.95 -29.70 12.26
CA SER A 69 -13.71 -30.16 13.63
C SER A 69 -12.22 -30.19 14.01
N LYS A 70 -11.32 -30.05 13.02
CA LYS A 70 -9.87 -29.99 13.21
C LYS A 70 -9.45 -28.58 13.59
N LYS A 71 -8.31 -28.47 14.27
CA LYS A 71 -7.66 -27.18 14.47
C LYS A 71 -6.88 -26.82 13.20
N LEU A 72 -7.52 -26.06 12.33
CA LEU A 72 -6.89 -25.55 11.09
C LEU A 72 -6.29 -24.17 11.30
N PRO A 73 -5.27 -23.79 10.51
CA PRO A 73 -4.76 -22.42 10.50
C PRO A 73 -5.84 -21.42 10.14
N SER A 74 -5.78 -20.25 10.78
CA SER A 74 -6.66 -19.11 10.49
C SER A 74 -5.95 -18.09 9.62
N VAL A 75 -6.71 -17.42 8.73
CA VAL A 75 -6.16 -16.42 7.80
C VAL A 75 -7.05 -15.19 7.72
N ALA A 76 -6.45 -14.02 7.50
CA ALA A 76 -7.19 -12.80 7.19
C ALA A 76 -6.83 -12.26 5.80
N PHE A 77 -7.79 -11.55 5.17
CA PHE A 77 -7.58 -10.84 3.92
C PHE A 77 -8.04 -9.40 4.08
N PHE A 78 -7.21 -8.45 3.63
CA PHE A 78 -7.45 -7.04 3.77
C PHE A 78 -7.41 -6.32 2.42
N ALA A 79 -8.24 -5.29 2.31
CA ALA A 79 -8.27 -4.32 1.22
C ALA A 79 -8.58 -2.94 1.78
N HIS A 80 -8.18 -1.88 1.08
CA HIS A 80 -8.52 -0.53 1.52
C HIS A 80 -9.74 0.06 0.81
N LEU A 81 -10.42 0.99 1.49
CA LEU A 81 -11.68 1.59 1.05
C LEU A 81 -11.47 2.84 0.18
N ASP A 82 -10.45 3.62 0.52
CA ASP A 82 -10.16 4.87 -0.17
C ASP A 82 -9.50 4.64 -1.52
N THR A 83 -9.41 5.69 -2.30
CA THR A 83 -8.69 5.73 -3.57
C THR A 83 -7.79 6.96 -3.58
N SER A 84 -6.73 6.92 -4.39
CA SER A 84 -5.77 8.00 -4.51
C SER A 84 -6.42 9.36 -4.84
N ALA A 85 -5.82 10.44 -4.30
CA ALA A 85 -6.22 11.83 -4.58
C ALA A 85 -5.52 12.44 -5.80
N GLU A 86 -4.73 11.67 -6.55
CA GLU A 86 -3.92 12.19 -7.65
C GLU A 86 -4.73 12.47 -8.91
N GLN A 87 -5.90 11.84 -9.03
CA GLN A 87 -6.85 12.06 -10.11
C GLN A 87 -8.27 12.23 -9.58
N LYS A 88 -9.17 12.74 -10.43
CA LYS A 88 -10.59 12.76 -10.13
C LYS A 88 -11.13 11.32 -10.00
N ASN A 89 -12.13 11.13 -9.15
CA ASN A 89 -12.79 9.84 -8.94
C ASN A 89 -14.31 9.94 -9.17
N ASP A 90 -14.69 10.54 -10.28
CA ASP A 90 -16.04 10.47 -10.85
C ASP A 90 -16.03 9.37 -11.94
N THR A 91 -15.93 8.13 -11.48
CA THR A 91 -15.60 6.98 -12.30
C THR A 91 -16.72 6.63 -13.28
N LYS A 92 -16.40 6.66 -14.57
CA LYS A 92 -17.25 6.19 -15.67
C LYS A 92 -16.67 4.90 -16.23
N ALA A 93 -16.78 3.83 -15.46
CA ALA A 93 -16.26 2.53 -15.84
C ALA A 93 -17.00 1.97 -17.07
N GLN A 94 -16.25 1.41 -18.00
CA GLN A 94 -16.73 0.74 -19.19
C GLN A 94 -15.98 -0.58 -19.40
N ILE A 95 -16.67 -1.57 -19.97
CA ILE A 95 -16.08 -2.85 -20.37
C ILE A 95 -15.80 -2.81 -21.85
N VAL A 96 -14.54 -3.10 -22.22
CA VAL A 96 -14.10 -3.10 -23.60
C VAL A 96 -13.54 -4.47 -23.96
N ARG A 97 -14.03 -5.06 -25.05
CA ARG A 97 -13.40 -6.24 -25.64
C ARG A 97 -12.08 -5.84 -26.26
N TYR A 98 -10.98 -6.42 -25.82
CA TYR A 98 -9.64 -6.06 -26.28
C TYR A 98 -9.16 -7.05 -27.36
N GLU A 99 -9.05 -6.56 -28.59
CA GLU A 99 -8.59 -7.37 -29.73
C GLU A 99 -7.14 -7.06 -30.15
N GLY A 100 -6.44 -6.24 -29.36
CA GLY A 100 -5.06 -5.80 -29.60
C GLY A 100 -4.96 -4.34 -30.04
N GLY A 101 -3.73 -3.81 -30.02
CA GLY A 101 -3.46 -2.39 -30.35
C GLY A 101 -3.83 -1.43 -29.22
N ASP A 102 -4.15 -0.20 -29.58
CA ASP A 102 -4.53 0.86 -28.64
C ASP A 102 -6.00 0.74 -28.25
N VAL A 103 -6.33 1.09 -26.99
CA VAL A 103 -7.71 1.14 -26.49
C VAL A 103 -8.15 2.60 -26.38
N THR A 104 -9.09 3.02 -27.22
CA THR A 104 -9.67 4.37 -27.13
C THR A 104 -10.54 4.48 -25.87
N LEU A 105 -10.16 5.32 -24.93
CA LEU A 105 -10.93 5.63 -23.70
C LEU A 105 -11.94 6.74 -23.98
N ASN A 106 -11.51 7.79 -24.65
CA ASN A 106 -12.35 8.95 -25.00
C ASN A 106 -12.00 9.47 -26.39
N LYS A 107 -12.92 9.31 -27.31
CA LYS A 107 -12.71 9.75 -28.70
C LYS A 107 -12.72 11.26 -28.85
N GLU A 108 -13.54 11.96 -28.09
CA GLU A 108 -13.68 13.42 -28.18
C GLU A 108 -12.44 14.15 -27.64
N LEU A 109 -11.87 13.60 -26.55
CA LEU A 109 -10.66 14.15 -25.91
C LEU A 109 -9.36 13.55 -26.47
N GLY A 110 -9.45 12.58 -27.39
CA GLY A 110 -8.29 11.91 -27.97
C GLY A 110 -7.49 11.07 -26.94
N ILE A 111 -8.15 10.59 -25.88
CA ILE A 111 -7.47 9.82 -24.82
C ILE A 111 -7.54 8.33 -25.17
N ALA A 112 -6.37 7.65 -25.13
CA ALA A 112 -6.26 6.22 -25.39
C ALA A 112 -5.17 5.58 -24.53
N LEU A 113 -5.39 4.33 -24.14
CA LEU A 113 -4.33 3.45 -23.64
C LEU A 113 -3.53 2.98 -24.86
N LYS A 114 -2.30 3.45 -25.00
CA LYS A 114 -1.46 3.09 -26.12
C LYS A 114 -0.59 1.88 -25.81
N LEU A 115 -0.62 0.88 -26.67
CA LEU A 115 0.20 -0.32 -26.50
C LEU A 115 1.70 0.00 -26.45
N SER A 116 2.14 1.06 -27.13
CA SER A 116 3.53 1.51 -27.07
C SER A 116 3.95 2.11 -25.74
N GLU A 117 3.00 2.63 -24.94
CA GLU A 117 3.22 3.18 -23.61
C GLU A 117 2.99 2.13 -22.51
N PHE A 118 2.06 1.19 -22.76
CA PHE A 118 1.63 0.14 -21.84
C PHE A 118 1.73 -1.23 -22.51
N PRO A 119 2.94 -1.77 -22.72
CA PRO A 119 3.14 -3.01 -23.49
C PRO A 119 2.52 -4.25 -22.86
N GLU A 120 2.25 -4.25 -21.55
CA GLU A 120 1.58 -5.33 -20.84
C GLU A 120 0.14 -5.57 -21.31
N LEU A 121 -0.50 -4.61 -21.98
CA LEU A 121 -1.80 -4.79 -22.65
C LEU A 121 -1.79 -6.02 -23.58
N ALA A 122 -0.66 -6.30 -24.24
CA ALA A 122 -0.54 -7.45 -25.16
C ALA A 122 -0.90 -8.79 -24.49
N ASN A 123 -0.75 -8.92 -23.19
CA ASN A 123 -1.08 -10.13 -22.42
C ASN A 123 -2.60 -10.40 -22.30
N TYR A 124 -3.43 -9.45 -22.75
CA TYR A 124 -4.88 -9.47 -22.52
C TYR A 124 -5.67 -9.52 -23.82
N VAL A 125 -5.02 -9.69 -24.97
CA VAL A 125 -5.70 -9.84 -26.27
C VAL A 125 -6.70 -11.00 -26.21
N GLY A 126 -7.90 -10.77 -26.74
CA GLY A 126 -9.02 -11.71 -26.69
C GLY A 126 -9.77 -11.72 -25.36
N GLY A 127 -9.44 -10.82 -24.42
CA GLY A 127 -10.10 -10.67 -23.12
C GLY A 127 -10.92 -9.38 -23.02
N ASP A 128 -11.63 -9.22 -21.91
CA ASP A 128 -12.36 -8.02 -21.58
C ASP A 128 -11.53 -7.19 -20.58
N LEU A 129 -11.45 -5.89 -20.81
CA LEU A 129 -10.83 -4.91 -19.93
C LEU A 129 -11.91 -4.00 -19.33
N ILE A 130 -11.79 -3.70 -18.05
CA ILE A 130 -12.54 -2.63 -17.41
C ILE A 130 -11.65 -1.40 -17.40
N VAL A 131 -12.13 -0.30 -17.97
CA VAL A 131 -11.40 0.96 -18.15
C VAL A 131 -12.30 2.14 -17.77
N THR A 132 -11.76 3.35 -17.68
CA THR A 132 -12.56 4.58 -17.57
C THR A 132 -12.67 5.28 -18.93
N ASP A 133 -13.36 6.44 -18.95
CA ASP A 133 -13.35 7.35 -20.09
C ASP A 133 -12.09 8.24 -20.15
N GLY A 134 -11.08 7.96 -19.34
CA GLY A 134 -9.83 8.72 -19.30
C GLY A 134 -9.94 10.09 -18.61
N THR A 135 -11.06 10.41 -17.94
CA THR A 135 -11.23 11.67 -17.20
C THR A 135 -11.15 11.50 -15.68
N SER A 136 -11.04 10.25 -15.21
CA SER A 136 -10.98 9.89 -13.79
C SER A 136 -10.15 8.64 -13.56
N LEU A 137 -9.85 8.31 -12.29
CA LEU A 137 -9.42 6.97 -11.89
C LEU A 137 -10.50 5.93 -12.21
N LEU A 138 -10.09 4.68 -12.38
CA LEU A 138 -10.99 3.54 -12.31
C LEU A 138 -11.31 3.19 -10.84
N GLY A 139 -10.33 3.33 -9.95
CA GLY A 139 -10.41 2.93 -8.54
C GLY A 139 -10.32 1.42 -8.36
N ALA A 140 -9.60 0.73 -9.27
CA ALA A 140 -9.28 -0.68 -9.10
C ALA A 140 -8.35 -0.88 -7.90
N ASP A 141 -7.50 0.05 -7.65
CA ASP A 141 -6.78 0.30 -6.42
C ASP A 141 -7.69 1.06 -5.44
N ASP A 142 -8.37 0.41 -4.43
CA ASP A 142 -8.25 -1.03 -4.13
C ASP A 142 -9.62 -1.75 -4.17
N LYS A 143 -10.60 -1.19 -4.90
CA LYS A 143 -11.96 -1.77 -5.01
C LYS A 143 -11.98 -3.12 -5.73
N ALA A 144 -10.93 -3.43 -6.52
CA ALA A 144 -10.77 -4.75 -7.11
C ALA A 144 -10.50 -5.82 -6.04
N ALA A 145 -9.65 -5.51 -5.05
CA ALA A 145 -9.43 -6.37 -3.91
C ALA A 145 -10.69 -6.56 -3.07
N ILE A 146 -11.43 -5.48 -2.80
CA ILE A 146 -12.70 -5.57 -2.07
C ILE A 146 -13.64 -6.55 -2.80
N ALA A 147 -13.77 -6.41 -4.13
CA ALA A 147 -14.63 -7.30 -4.92
C ALA A 147 -14.12 -8.75 -4.91
N ALA A 148 -12.80 -8.97 -4.99
CA ALA A 148 -12.20 -10.30 -4.95
C ALA A 148 -12.40 -10.98 -3.59
N ILE A 149 -12.24 -10.27 -2.49
CA ILE A 149 -12.43 -10.76 -1.11
C ILE A 149 -13.89 -11.15 -0.88
N VAL A 150 -14.85 -10.26 -1.21
CA VAL A 150 -16.28 -10.54 -1.01
C VAL A 150 -16.75 -11.68 -1.93
N ASN A 151 -16.18 -11.79 -3.13
CA ASN A 151 -16.49 -12.91 -4.04
C ASN A 151 -15.92 -14.24 -3.50
N ALA A 152 -14.74 -14.26 -2.89
CA ALA A 152 -14.19 -15.44 -2.24
C ALA A 152 -15.03 -15.86 -1.03
N ALA A 153 -15.50 -14.91 -0.23
CA ALA A 153 -16.46 -15.19 0.85
C ALA A 153 -17.75 -15.85 0.33
N GLN A 154 -18.32 -15.28 -0.75
CA GLN A 154 -19.49 -15.87 -1.42
C GLN A 154 -19.22 -17.30 -1.90
N PHE A 155 -18.02 -17.57 -2.45
CA PHE A 155 -17.65 -18.91 -2.91
C PHE A 155 -17.70 -19.95 -1.78
N PHE A 156 -17.13 -19.66 -0.60
CA PHE A 156 -17.14 -20.59 0.52
C PHE A 156 -18.55 -20.80 1.10
N ILE A 157 -19.36 -19.76 1.20
CA ILE A 157 -20.77 -19.88 1.62
C ILE A 157 -21.57 -20.77 0.67
N GLN A 158 -21.30 -20.69 -0.63
CA GLN A 158 -21.98 -21.53 -1.64
C GLN A 158 -21.42 -22.96 -1.73
N ASN A 159 -20.25 -23.21 -1.14
CA ASN A 159 -19.56 -24.49 -1.14
C ASN A 159 -19.22 -24.98 0.28
N PRO A 160 -20.19 -25.17 1.15
CA PRO A 160 -19.97 -25.47 2.58
C PRO A 160 -19.25 -26.82 2.83
N GLN A 161 -19.14 -27.67 1.80
CA GLN A 161 -18.39 -28.94 1.85
C GLN A 161 -16.87 -28.74 1.78
N ILE A 162 -16.38 -27.55 1.43
CA ILE A 162 -14.95 -27.24 1.40
C ILE A 162 -14.50 -26.91 2.83
N GLU A 163 -13.67 -27.77 3.41
CA GLU A 163 -13.11 -27.56 4.74
C GLU A 163 -12.21 -26.32 4.80
N HIS A 164 -12.35 -25.49 5.85
CA HIS A 164 -11.51 -24.35 6.12
C HIS A 164 -11.46 -24.00 7.59
N GLY A 165 -10.39 -23.32 8.03
CA GLY A 165 -10.29 -22.66 9.33
C GLY A 165 -11.07 -21.34 9.36
N ASP A 166 -10.91 -20.56 10.43
CA ASP A 166 -11.48 -19.21 10.49
C ASP A 166 -10.86 -18.32 9.41
N VAL A 167 -11.71 -17.63 8.63
CA VAL A 167 -11.27 -16.63 7.65
C VAL A 167 -11.83 -15.27 8.03
N THR A 168 -10.95 -14.32 8.29
CA THR A 168 -11.32 -12.93 8.60
C THR A 168 -11.18 -12.06 7.35
N PHE A 169 -12.17 -11.23 7.09
CA PHE A 169 -12.15 -10.22 6.02
C PHE A 169 -12.13 -8.84 6.64
N GLY A 170 -11.19 -7.99 6.21
CA GLY A 170 -11.02 -6.63 6.72
C GLY A 170 -10.97 -5.60 5.60
N PHE A 171 -11.65 -4.46 5.82
CA PHE A 171 -11.70 -3.33 4.89
C PHE A 171 -11.33 -2.08 5.65
N LEU A 172 -10.26 -1.41 5.23
CA LEU A 172 -9.57 -0.37 5.98
C LEU A 172 -9.67 0.99 5.28
N PRO A 173 -9.94 2.09 5.99
CA PRO A 173 -9.96 3.43 5.40
C PRO A 173 -8.56 4.05 5.31
N ASP A 174 -8.40 5.06 4.46
CA ASP A 174 -7.25 5.98 4.45
C ASP A 174 -5.87 5.29 4.32
N GLU A 175 -5.74 4.26 3.49
CA GLU A 175 -4.45 3.66 3.16
C GLU A 175 -3.55 4.71 2.48
N GLU A 176 -4.09 5.40 1.46
CA GLU A 176 -3.43 6.38 0.59
C GLU A 176 -2.91 7.64 1.31
N GLN A 177 -3.24 7.77 2.59
CA GLN A 177 -2.74 8.81 3.48
C GLN A 177 -1.78 8.31 4.56
N GLY A 178 -1.04 7.26 4.24
CA GLY A 178 -0.01 6.71 5.12
C GLY A 178 -0.53 5.68 6.09
N LEU A 179 -1.35 4.74 5.61
CA LEU A 179 -1.73 3.51 6.29
C LEU A 179 -2.53 3.78 7.57
N ARG A 180 -3.41 4.80 7.53
CA ARG A 180 -4.10 5.27 8.75
C ARG A 180 -5.07 4.24 9.29
N GLY A 181 -5.80 3.54 8.41
CA GLY A 181 -6.72 2.47 8.76
C GLY A 181 -6.02 1.32 9.45
N ALA A 182 -4.92 0.82 8.88
CA ALA A 182 -4.11 -0.23 9.48
C ALA A 182 -3.51 0.20 10.84
N LYS A 183 -3.08 1.44 10.96
CA LYS A 183 -2.60 2.00 12.24
C LYS A 183 -3.69 2.05 13.30
N ALA A 184 -4.93 2.37 12.93
CA ALA A 184 -6.08 2.44 13.82
C ALA A 184 -6.74 1.08 14.10
N LEU A 185 -6.42 0.04 13.30
CA LEU A 185 -6.96 -1.30 13.48
C LEU A 185 -6.55 -1.88 14.84
N ASP A 186 -7.53 -2.31 15.63
CA ASP A 186 -7.27 -3.12 16.81
C ASP A 186 -6.95 -4.56 16.38
N ILE A 187 -5.67 -4.89 16.34
CA ILE A 187 -5.20 -6.20 15.87
C ILE A 187 -5.67 -7.36 16.77
N SER A 188 -6.00 -7.08 18.03
CA SER A 188 -6.50 -8.11 18.96
C SER A 188 -7.84 -8.71 18.54
N GLU A 189 -8.57 -8.02 17.66
CA GLU A 189 -9.83 -8.49 17.08
C GLU A 189 -9.62 -9.36 15.84
N ILE A 190 -8.42 -9.35 15.27
CA ILE A 190 -8.05 -10.16 14.10
C ILE A 190 -7.48 -11.49 14.60
N LYS A 191 -8.34 -12.49 14.65
CA LYS A 191 -7.96 -13.85 15.04
C LYS A 191 -7.43 -14.59 13.81
N ALA A 192 -6.21 -14.30 13.42
CA ALA A 192 -5.54 -14.94 12.29
C ALA A 192 -4.08 -15.22 12.61
N ASP A 193 -3.58 -16.40 12.21
CA ASP A 193 -2.18 -16.78 12.33
C ASP A 193 -1.31 -15.96 11.38
N PHE A 194 -1.87 -15.54 10.25
CA PHE A 194 -1.29 -14.64 9.25
C PHE A 194 -2.37 -14.02 8.40
N ALA A 195 -2.00 -13.04 7.57
CA ALA A 195 -2.92 -12.33 6.70
C ALA A 195 -2.32 -12.10 5.31
N TYR A 196 -3.14 -11.56 4.41
CA TYR A 196 -2.73 -10.96 3.14
C TYR A 196 -3.45 -9.64 2.92
N CYS A 197 -2.74 -8.65 2.37
CA CYS A 197 -3.38 -7.56 1.62
C CYS A 197 -3.48 -7.97 0.15
N LEU A 198 -4.39 -7.37 -0.58
CA LEU A 198 -4.48 -7.47 -2.03
C LEU A 198 -4.31 -6.06 -2.62
N ASP A 199 -3.09 -5.61 -2.75
CA ASP A 199 -2.74 -4.24 -3.11
C ASP A 199 -1.45 -4.22 -3.96
N CYS A 200 -1.30 -5.22 -4.84
CA CYS A 200 -0.29 -5.24 -5.90
C CYS A 200 -0.96 -5.21 -7.28
N CYS A 201 -0.16 -4.90 -8.30
CA CYS A 201 -0.67 -4.69 -9.65
C CYS A 201 -0.91 -6.00 -10.42
N GLY A 202 0.04 -6.40 -11.21
CA GLY A 202 -0.12 -7.40 -12.26
C GLY A 202 -0.33 -8.82 -11.76
N ILE A 203 -1.05 -9.62 -12.56
CA ILE A 203 -1.28 -11.03 -12.24
C ILE A 203 0.04 -11.78 -11.96
N GLY A 204 0.04 -12.51 -10.85
CA GLY A 204 1.19 -13.30 -10.37
C GLY A 204 2.13 -12.53 -9.46
N GLU A 205 1.99 -11.23 -9.29
CA GLU A 205 2.81 -10.45 -8.35
C GLU A 205 2.57 -10.91 -6.91
N LEU A 206 3.66 -11.09 -6.18
CA LEU A 206 3.68 -11.47 -4.78
C LEU A 206 4.75 -10.64 -4.06
N ILE A 207 4.33 -9.84 -3.10
CA ILE A 207 5.23 -9.01 -2.32
C ILE A 207 5.25 -9.49 -0.87
N TYR A 208 6.41 -9.87 -0.41
CA TYR A 208 6.69 -10.18 1.00
C TYR A 208 7.96 -9.47 1.51
N GLN A 209 8.47 -8.53 0.70
CA GLN A 209 9.56 -7.62 1.05
C GLN A 209 9.20 -6.19 0.63
N ASN A 210 9.27 -5.26 1.56
CA ASN A 210 9.11 -3.84 1.32
C ASN A 210 10.15 -3.06 2.11
N TRP A 211 10.13 -1.73 2.05
CA TRP A 211 11.03 -0.90 2.82
C TRP A 211 10.86 -1.04 4.34
N ASN A 212 12.00 -0.95 5.08
CA ASN A 212 12.01 -0.25 6.34
C ASN A 212 12.08 1.24 6.02
N ALA A 213 11.18 2.03 6.55
CA ALA A 213 11.00 3.42 6.17
C ALA A 213 11.00 4.34 7.39
N GLY A 214 11.73 5.43 7.30
CA GLY A 214 11.76 6.45 8.32
C GLY A 214 11.91 7.85 7.73
N ASP A 215 11.65 8.83 8.57
CA ASP A 215 11.80 10.25 8.31
C ASP A 215 12.86 10.84 9.21
N ALA A 216 13.61 11.80 8.67
CA ALA A 216 14.48 12.65 9.46
C ALA A 216 14.15 14.12 9.18
N VAL A 217 14.03 14.89 10.25
CA VAL A 217 13.89 16.34 10.18
C VAL A 217 15.08 16.96 10.91
N VAL A 218 15.92 17.68 10.17
CA VAL A 218 17.08 18.37 10.73
C VAL A 218 16.85 19.88 10.71
N THR A 219 16.90 20.50 11.86
CA THR A 219 16.78 21.95 12.01
C THR A 219 18.15 22.56 12.28
N PHE A 220 18.57 23.49 11.44
CA PHE A 220 19.80 24.26 11.58
C PHE A 220 19.46 25.68 12.06
N VAL A 221 20.10 26.10 13.15
CA VAL A 221 19.93 27.44 13.74
C VAL A 221 21.18 28.27 13.44
N GLY A 222 20.96 29.33 12.67
CA GLY A 222 22.00 30.29 12.33
C GLY A 222 22.14 31.41 13.37
N GLN A 223 22.95 32.39 13.01
CA GLN A 223 23.11 33.64 13.75
C GLN A 223 23.25 34.77 12.74
N SER A 224 22.25 35.63 12.70
CA SER A 224 22.28 36.79 11.80
C SER A 224 23.26 37.84 12.28
N ALA A 225 23.95 38.50 11.35
CA ALA A 225 24.74 39.67 11.59
C ALA A 225 24.72 40.57 10.35
N HIS A 226 24.84 41.89 10.54
CA HIS A 226 24.94 42.80 9.41
C HIS A 226 26.26 42.52 8.63
N PRO A 227 26.25 42.49 7.29
CA PRO A 227 27.44 42.17 6.50
C PRO A 227 28.69 42.95 6.87
N MET A 228 28.53 44.21 7.26
CA MET A 228 29.64 45.07 7.72
C MET A 228 30.40 44.51 8.94
N ASN A 229 29.69 43.72 9.81
CA ASN A 229 30.25 43.16 11.04
C ASN A 229 30.11 41.63 11.10
N ALA A 230 29.97 40.95 9.95
CA ALA A 230 29.62 39.52 9.88
C ALA A 230 30.78 38.60 10.26
N LYS A 231 32.04 39.05 10.05
CA LYS A 231 33.23 38.21 10.32
C LYS A 231 33.27 37.76 11.79
N GLY A 232 33.26 36.41 12.01
CA GLY A 232 33.28 35.82 13.34
C GLY A 232 31.95 35.87 14.11
N LYS A 233 30.86 36.42 13.49
CA LYS A 233 29.53 36.55 14.12
C LYS A 233 28.42 35.89 13.33
N LEU A 234 28.43 36.05 12.00
CA LEU A 234 27.41 35.44 11.14
C LEU A 234 27.59 33.92 11.07
N VAL A 235 26.55 33.17 11.39
CA VAL A 235 26.45 31.75 11.11
C VAL A 235 25.23 31.54 10.20
N ASN A 236 25.48 31.14 8.96
CA ASN A 236 24.46 30.96 7.97
C ASN A 236 23.92 29.52 8.04
N SER A 237 22.67 29.34 8.46
CA SER A 237 22.05 28.00 8.59
C SER A 237 21.87 27.29 7.25
N LEU A 238 21.69 28.01 6.12
CA LEU A 238 21.67 27.41 4.77
C LEU A 238 22.99 26.73 4.43
N LEU A 239 24.12 27.36 4.82
CA LEU A 239 25.45 26.76 4.59
C LEU A 239 25.73 25.59 5.53
N LEU A 240 25.16 25.58 6.74
CA LEU A 240 25.20 24.39 7.61
C LEU A 240 24.43 23.24 6.99
N ALA A 241 23.21 23.50 6.50
CA ALA A 241 22.39 22.49 5.84
C ALA A 241 23.06 21.95 4.57
N HIS A 242 23.65 22.83 3.74
CA HIS A 242 24.40 22.40 2.55
C HIS A 242 25.56 21.45 2.93
N LYS A 243 26.36 21.82 3.94
CA LYS A 243 27.46 20.96 4.41
C LYS A 243 26.95 19.61 4.93
N PHE A 244 25.83 19.58 5.64
CA PHE A 244 25.21 18.36 6.13
C PHE A 244 24.83 17.44 4.97
N ILE A 245 24.10 17.98 3.97
CA ILE A 245 23.70 17.25 2.77
C ILE A 245 24.91 16.72 2.01
N SER A 246 26.00 17.51 1.90
CA SER A 246 27.23 17.11 1.22
C SER A 246 27.98 15.96 1.90
N MET A 247 27.66 15.62 3.14
CA MET A 247 28.20 14.47 3.86
C MET A 247 27.34 13.21 3.74
N LEU A 248 26.15 13.30 3.14
CA LEU A 248 25.37 12.12 2.80
C LEU A 248 26.07 11.35 1.67
N PRO A 249 25.97 9.99 1.63
CA PRO A 249 26.54 9.20 0.55
C PRO A 249 25.93 9.59 -0.80
N GLY A 250 26.72 10.17 -1.68
CA GLY A 250 26.23 10.78 -2.93
C GLY A 250 25.60 9.80 -3.94
N GLY A 251 25.94 8.50 -3.86
CA GLY A 251 25.32 7.45 -4.70
C GLY A 251 24.09 6.80 -4.09
N GLU A 252 23.70 7.21 -2.86
CA GLU A 252 22.59 6.61 -2.13
C GLU A 252 21.38 7.55 -2.09
N ALA A 253 20.93 7.98 -3.27
CA ALA A 253 19.73 8.79 -3.47
C ALA A 253 18.77 8.05 -4.43
N PRO A 254 17.46 8.34 -4.41
CA PRO A 254 16.48 7.64 -5.25
C PRO A 254 16.84 7.61 -6.74
N GLU A 255 17.43 8.70 -7.25
CA GLU A 255 17.85 8.85 -8.64
C GLU A 255 19.04 7.96 -9.03
N TYR A 256 19.73 7.34 -8.07
CA TYR A 256 20.90 6.49 -8.28
C TYR A 256 20.73 5.06 -7.76
N THR A 257 19.56 4.72 -7.22
CA THR A 257 19.32 3.41 -6.60
C THR A 257 18.17 2.67 -7.26
N ASP A 258 18.29 1.33 -7.35
CA ASP A 258 17.28 0.46 -7.91
C ASP A 258 17.08 -0.81 -7.05
N GLY A 259 16.06 -1.60 -7.38
CA GLY A 259 15.75 -2.87 -6.72
C GLY A 259 15.67 -2.71 -5.19
N VAL A 260 16.58 -3.37 -4.48
CA VAL A 260 16.64 -3.41 -3.01
C VAL A 260 17.67 -2.44 -2.39
N GLU A 261 18.23 -1.55 -3.19
CA GLU A 261 19.23 -0.58 -2.75
C GLU A 261 18.59 0.55 -1.97
N GLY A 262 19.01 0.72 -0.70
CA GLY A 262 18.51 1.76 0.19
C GLY A 262 19.04 3.16 -0.14
N TYR A 263 18.36 4.19 0.36
CA TYR A 263 18.71 5.57 0.06
C TYR A 263 18.38 6.56 1.19
N TYR A 264 18.97 7.78 1.06
CA TYR A 264 18.57 9.01 1.74
C TYR A 264 18.00 9.97 0.69
N TRP A 265 16.73 10.32 0.82
CA TRP A 265 16.09 11.26 -0.11
C TRP A 265 15.92 12.63 0.54
N VAL A 266 16.60 13.62 0.02
CA VAL A 266 16.40 15.04 0.39
C VAL A 266 15.08 15.51 -0.23
N LYS A 267 14.01 15.55 0.55
CA LYS A 267 12.67 15.91 0.06
C LYS A 267 12.41 17.41 0.06
N GLU A 268 12.93 18.08 1.07
CA GLU A 268 12.66 19.51 1.25
C GLU A 268 13.83 20.16 1.97
N LEU A 269 14.22 21.31 1.48
CA LEU A 269 15.13 22.23 2.16
C LEU A 269 14.49 23.62 2.14
N SER A 270 14.10 24.13 3.31
CA SER A 270 13.43 25.42 3.44
C SER A 270 14.03 26.27 4.54
N GLY A 271 14.13 27.57 4.33
CA GLY A 271 14.65 28.48 5.36
C GLY A 271 15.44 29.68 4.82
N ASN A 272 16.20 30.29 5.72
CA ASN A 272 17.04 31.44 5.47
C ASN A 272 18.32 31.40 6.35
N SER A 273 19.12 32.47 6.36
CA SER A 273 20.37 32.48 7.15
C SER A 273 20.17 32.27 8.65
N ALA A 274 19.00 32.57 9.21
CA ALA A 274 18.70 32.42 10.64
C ALA A 274 18.23 31.02 11.03
N LYS A 275 17.43 30.36 10.18
CA LYS A 275 16.92 29.01 10.43
C LYS A 275 16.67 28.30 9.11
N THR A 276 17.11 27.06 9.01
CA THR A 276 16.88 26.17 7.87
C THR A 276 16.38 24.82 8.37
N VAL A 277 15.40 24.25 7.69
CA VAL A 277 14.85 22.91 7.96
C VAL A 277 15.09 22.03 6.75
N LEU A 278 15.69 20.87 6.98
CA LEU A 278 15.92 19.80 6.03
C LEU A 278 15.01 18.63 6.38
N LYS A 279 14.23 18.14 5.41
CA LYS A 279 13.44 16.91 5.55
C LYS A 279 14.01 15.83 4.65
N LEU A 280 14.23 14.66 5.22
CA LEU A 280 14.76 13.49 4.56
C LEU A 280 13.82 12.30 4.73
N ASP A 281 13.69 11.49 3.69
CA ASP A 281 13.20 10.12 3.79
C ASP A 281 14.38 9.15 3.79
N VAL A 282 14.32 8.13 4.64
CA VAL A 282 15.29 7.03 4.72
C VAL A 282 14.58 5.73 4.36
N ARG A 283 15.15 4.98 3.43
CA ARG A 283 14.60 3.70 2.97
C ARG A 283 15.70 2.66 2.89
N GLU A 284 15.40 1.44 3.35
CA GLU A 284 16.31 0.31 3.29
C GLU A 284 15.53 -1.00 3.48
N PHE A 285 15.83 -2.03 2.68
CA PHE A 285 15.17 -3.34 2.82
C PHE A 285 15.69 -4.12 4.03
N ASN A 286 17.00 -4.10 4.26
CA ASN A 286 17.62 -4.82 5.37
C ASN A 286 17.46 -4.02 6.68
N GLU A 287 16.89 -4.63 7.70
CA GLU A 287 16.60 -3.98 8.99
C GLU A 287 17.87 -3.47 9.68
N ALA A 288 18.96 -4.28 9.69
CA ALA A 288 20.21 -3.87 10.33
C ALA A 288 20.87 -2.69 9.61
N LYS A 289 20.84 -2.67 8.26
CA LYS A 289 21.31 -1.53 7.48
C LYS A 289 20.44 -0.30 7.67
N TYR A 290 19.12 -0.48 7.79
CA TYR A 290 18.21 0.61 8.11
C TYR A 290 18.55 1.25 9.44
N ALA A 291 18.77 0.45 10.48
CA ALA A 291 19.22 0.95 11.78
C ALA A 291 20.54 1.71 11.68
N GLN A 292 21.51 1.20 10.90
CA GLN A 292 22.77 1.88 10.65
C GLN A 292 22.59 3.24 9.95
N ARG A 293 21.65 3.34 8.98
CA ARG A 293 21.32 4.61 8.32
C ARG A 293 20.76 5.65 9.29
N MET A 294 19.88 5.23 10.19
CA MET A 294 19.30 6.12 11.19
C MET A 294 20.36 6.57 12.20
N VAL A 295 21.23 5.67 12.65
CA VAL A 295 22.40 6.01 13.52
C VAL A 295 23.34 6.96 12.80
N PHE A 296 23.68 6.75 11.54
CA PHE A 296 24.53 7.64 10.76
C PHE A 296 24.02 9.09 10.74
N LEU A 297 22.72 9.29 10.57
CA LEU A 297 22.12 10.63 10.59
C LEU A 297 22.22 11.28 11.97
N GLN A 298 22.04 10.49 13.04
CA GLN A 298 22.21 10.98 14.41
C GLN A 298 23.68 11.37 14.67
N ASP A 299 24.62 10.49 14.32
CA ASP A 299 26.07 10.74 14.49
C ASP A 299 26.52 11.98 13.72
N LEU A 300 25.97 12.18 12.52
CA LEU A 300 26.25 13.37 11.71
C LEU A 300 25.72 14.64 12.39
N ALA A 301 24.51 14.60 12.94
CA ALA A 301 23.96 15.73 13.69
C ALA A 301 24.79 16.03 14.95
N ASP A 302 25.23 14.99 15.66
CA ASP A 302 26.10 15.13 16.85
C ASP A 302 27.48 15.68 16.50
N LEU A 303 28.05 15.30 15.36
CA LEU A 303 29.27 15.89 14.83
C LEU A 303 29.11 17.40 14.59
N PHE A 304 28.02 17.81 13.94
CA PHE A 304 27.70 19.21 13.70
C PHE A 304 27.48 19.97 15.02
N ALA A 305 26.82 19.37 15.99
CA ALA A 305 26.65 19.94 17.32
C ALA A 305 28.02 20.18 18.04
N LYS A 306 28.95 19.27 17.89
CA LYS A 306 30.31 19.41 18.42
C LYS A 306 31.11 20.54 17.74
N ILE A 307 30.97 20.67 16.39
CA ILE A 307 31.76 21.66 15.62
C ILE A 307 31.15 23.06 15.74
N TYR A 308 29.83 23.20 15.69
CA TYR A 308 29.14 24.48 15.57
C TYR A 308 28.37 24.90 16.83
N GLY A 309 28.24 24.03 17.83
CA GLY A 309 27.48 24.22 19.06
C GLY A 309 26.18 23.46 19.10
N ALA A 310 25.86 22.84 20.22
CA ALA A 310 24.70 21.94 20.40
C ALA A 310 23.35 22.59 20.10
N HIS A 311 23.20 23.91 20.28
CA HIS A 311 21.97 24.65 19.99
C HIS A 311 21.75 24.91 18.50
N ARG A 312 22.75 24.62 17.64
CA ARG A 312 22.69 24.96 16.20
C ARG A 312 22.15 23.86 15.32
N VAL A 313 22.12 22.61 15.80
CA VAL A 313 21.61 21.46 15.04
C VAL A 313 20.73 20.62 15.94
N GLN A 314 19.52 20.37 15.47
CA GLN A 314 18.55 19.49 16.12
C GLN A 314 18.06 18.49 15.09
N ILE A 315 18.01 17.21 15.44
CA ILE A 315 17.47 16.16 14.60
C ILE A 315 16.30 15.46 15.28
N SER A 316 15.28 15.12 14.50
CA SER A 316 14.19 14.25 14.88
C SER A 316 14.12 13.11 13.91
N LEU A 317 14.22 11.88 14.39
CA LEU A 317 14.11 10.64 13.62
C LEU A 317 12.79 9.95 13.98
N LYS A 318 12.09 9.43 12.98
CA LYS A 318 10.81 8.74 13.18
C LYS A 318 10.67 7.57 12.21
N ASP A 319 10.38 6.38 12.74
CA ASP A 319 9.98 5.24 11.92
C ASP A 319 8.56 5.45 11.38
N ARG A 320 8.31 5.02 10.14
CA ARG A 320 6.99 5.03 9.49
C ARG A 320 6.36 3.64 9.47
N TYR A 321 7.09 2.67 8.98
CA TYR A 321 6.74 1.25 8.90
C TYR A 321 8.00 0.40 8.69
N LYS A 322 7.87 -0.89 8.95
CA LYS A 322 8.95 -1.88 8.79
C LYS A 322 8.68 -2.82 7.61
N ASN A 323 9.72 -3.50 7.17
CA ASN A 323 9.65 -4.53 6.14
C ASN A 323 8.86 -5.74 6.67
N VAL A 324 7.85 -6.18 5.92
CA VAL A 324 7.05 -7.38 6.24
C VAL A 324 7.93 -8.62 6.41
N PHE A 325 9.02 -8.71 5.67
CA PHE A 325 9.96 -9.81 5.77
C PHE A 325 10.53 -10.01 7.18
N ASN A 326 10.65 -8.94 7.97
CA ASN A 326 11.13 -9.01 9.36
C ASN A 326 10.21 -9.83 10.28
N TYR A 327 8.94 -10.02 9.88
CA TYR A 327 7.90 -10.70 10.66
C TYR A 327 7.56 -12.09 10.12
N LEU A 328 8.15 -12.51 9.00
CA LEU A 328 7.94 -13.82 8.39
C LEU A 328 8.87 -14.86 9.03
N ALA A 329 8.37 -15.61 10.01
CA ALA A 329 9.10 -16.72 10.58
C ALA A 329 9.41 -17.78 9.51
N GLY A 330 10.70 -17.98 9.20
CA GLY A 330 11.15 -18.82 8.09
C GLY A 330 11.33 -18.09 6.75
N GLY A 331 11.11 -16.77 6.71
CA GLY A 331 11.31 -15.94 5.52
C GLY A 331 10.48 -16.44 4.32
N GLU A 332 11.13 -16.75 3.22
CA GLU A 332 10.48 -17.27 2.00
C GLU A 332 9.81 -18.64 2.17
N ASN A 333 10.18 -19.39 3.20
CA ASN A 333 9.61 -20.68 3.54
C ASN A 333 8.50 -20.58 4.58
N SER A 334 8.12 -19.37 4.98
CA SER A 334 6.99 -19.13 5.88
C SER A 334 5.67 -19.61 5.25
N LEU A 335 4.74 -20.03 6.11
CA LEU A 335 3.45 -20.57 5.65
C LEU A 335 2.73 -19.61 4.68
N PRO A 336 2.60 -18.30 4.95
CA PRO A 336 1.92 -17.39 4.02
C PRO A 336 2.60 -17.31 2.66
N VAL A 337 3.93 -17.27 2.58
CA VAL A 337 4.64 -17.19 1.30
C VAL A 337 4.50 -18.49 0.51
N VAL A 338 4.66 -19.63 1.18
CA VAL A 338 4.52 -20.97 0.55
C VAL A 338 3.09 -21.21 0.08
N ALA A 339 2.08 -20.87 0.89
CA ALA A 339 0.67 -21.03 0.52
C ALA A 339 0.30 -20.19 -0.72
N ALA A 340 0.74 -18.93 -0.79
CA ALA A 340 0.52 -18.07 -1.94
C ALA A 340 1.18 -18.64 -3.21
N LYS A 341 2.47 -19.05 -3.14
CA LYS A 341 3.17 -19.68 -4.28
C LYS A 341 2.49 -20.97 -4.75
N GLN A 342 2.02 -21.81 -3.82
CA GLN A 342 1.26 -23.03 -4.14
C GLN A 342 -0.10 -22.72 -4.77
N ALA A 343 -0.82 -21.70 -4.28
CA ALA A 343 -2.09 -21.26 -4.89
C ALA A 343 -1.89 -20.79 -6.33
N TYR A 344 -0.84 -20.00 -6.58
CA TYR A 344 -0.51 -19.57 -7.94
C TYR A 344 -0.21 -20.78 -8.84
N ALA A 345 0.59 -21.73 -8.37
CA ALA A 345 0.91 -22.94 -9.14
C ALA A 345 -0.33 -23.78 -9.48
N ARG A 346 -1.27 -23.97 -8.52
CA ARG A 346 -2.55 -24.68 -8.77
C ARG A 346 -3.42 -24.00 -9.81
N LEU A 347 -3.31 -22.68 -9.91
CA LEU A 347 -4.06 -21.86 -10.87
C LEU A 347 -3.32 -21.63 -12.18
N ASN A 348 -2.15 -22.26 -12.38
CA ASN A 348 -1.24 -22.02 -13.49
C ASN A 348 -0.85 -20.54 -13.66
N ILE A 349 -0.67 -19.85 -12.54
CA ILE A 349 -0.16 -18.49 -12.46
C ILE A 349 1.32 -18.56 -12.08
N GLU A 350 2.19 -17.94 -12.86
CA GLU A 350 3.62 -17.87 -12.53
C GLU A 350 3.85 -16.82 -11.43
N PRO A 351 4.45 -17.18 -10.28
CA PRO A 351 4.76 -16.23 -9.22
C PRO A 351 5.84 -15.22 -9.66
N LYS A 352 5.54 -13.95 -9.54
CA LYS A 352 6.45 -12.83 -9.76
C LYS A 352 6.76 -12.17 -8.41
N VAL A 353 7.84 -12.59 -7.78
CA VAL A 353 8.26 -12.00 -6.50
C VAL A 353 8.90 -10.65 -6.77
N ILE A 354 8.32 -9.60 -6.25
CA ILE A 354 8.75 -8.21 -6.47
C ILE A 354 9.08 -7.56 -5.11
N PRO A 355 10.26 -6.95 -4.94
CA PRO A 355 10.52 -6.09 -3.79
C PRO A 355 9.77 -4.76 -3.96
N MET A 356 8.89 -4.42 -3.02
CA MET A 356 8.08 -3.21 -3.09
C MET A 356 8.86 -2.00 -2.57
N ARG A 357 9.09 -1.01 -3.44
CA ARG A 357 9.70 0.27 -3.07
C ARG A 357 8.68 1.26 -2.49
N GLY A 358 7.76 0.77 -1.67
CA GLY A 358 6.67 1.49 -1.04
C GLY A 358 6.27 0.87 0.30
N GLY A 359 5.20 1.38 0.88
CA GLY A 359 4.51 0.82 2.03
C GLY A 359 3.08 0.46 1.65
N TYR A 360 2.46 -0.43 2.39
CA TYR A 360 1.06 -0.83 2.28
C TYR A 360 0.56 -1.28 3.65
N ASP A 361 -0.73 -1.42 3.83
CA ASP A 361 -1.35 -1.74 5.12
C ASP A 361 -0.77 -2.99 5.78
N GLY A 362 -0.37 -3.99 4.99
CA GLY A 362 0.25 -5.21 5.49
C GLY A 362 1.56 -5.01 6.24
N ALA A 363 2.30 -3.93 5.97
CA ALA A 363 3.49 -3.60 6.73
C ALA A 363 3.15 -3.24 8.19
N VAL A 364 2.09 -2.46 8.39
CA VAL A 364 1.59 -2.08 9.73
C VAL A 364 0.92 -3.26 10.43
N ILE A 365 0.14 -4.06 9.70
CA ILE A 365 -0.50 -5.27 10.23
C ILE A 365 0.56 -6.27 10.69
N SER A 366 1.64 -6.44 9.93
CA SER A 366 2.76 -7.32 10.30
C SER A 366 3.49 -6.84 11.55
N GLU A 367 3.73 -5.54 11.67
CA GLU A 367 4.33 -4.92 12.86
C GLU A 367 3.48 -5.14 14.12
N LYS A 368 2.15 -5.22 13.97
CA LYS A 368 1.21 -5.54 15.05
C LYS A 368 1.13 -7.03 15.39
N GLY A 369 1.91 -7.90 14.73
CA GLY A 369 2.07 -9.30 15.05
C GLY A 369 1.33 -10.30 14.15
N VAL A 370 0.68 -9.86 13.07
CA VAL A 370 0.03 -10.74 12.09
C VAL A 370 0.78 -10.60 10.75
N PRO A 371 1.70 -11.52 10.40
CA PRO A 371 2.46 -11.46 9.14
C PRO A 371 1.54 -11.32 7.92
N CYS A 372 1.74 -10.30 7.09
CA CYS A 372 0.79 -9.94 6.04
C CYS A 372 1.48 -9.60 4.70
N PRO A 373 1.89 -10.61 3.91
CA PRO A 373 2.31 -10.41 2.52
C PRO A 373 1.21 -9.78 1.66
N ASN A 374 1.60 -9.31 0.45
CA ASN A 374 0.71 -8.64 -0.47
C ASN A 374 0.52 -9.47 -1.75
N LEU A 375 -0.72 -9.62 -2.19
CA LEU A 375 -1.15 -10.34 -3.39
C LEU A 375 -1.60 -9.35 -4.46
N PHE A 376 -1.67 -9.80 -5.72
CA PHE A 376 -2.15 -8.97 -6.82
C PHE A 376 -3.67 -8.78 -6.83
N THR A 377 -4.10 -7.60 -7.26
CA THR A 377 -5.49 -7.32 -7.69
C THR A 377 -5.68 -7.66 -9.17
N GLY A 378 -4.62 -7.55 -9.92
CA GLY A 378 -4.57 -7.76 -11.36
C GLY A 378 -4.86 -6.52 -12.19
N ALA A 379 -4.98 -5.34 -11.56
CA ALA A 379 -5.11 -4.07 -12.25
C ALA A 379 -3.74 -3.49 -12.62
N HIS A 380 -3.73 -2.45 -13.42
CA HIS A 380 -2.55 -1.79 -13.93
C HIS A 380 -2.71 -0.27 -13.89
N ASN A 381 -1.59 0.45 -13.87
CA ASN A 381 -1.49 1.91 -13.95
C ASN A 381 -2.24 2.61 -12.81
N PHE A 382 -2.05 2.14 -11.59
CA PHE A 382 -2.60 2.76 -10.37
C PHE A 382 -2.32 4.27 -10.34
N HIS A 383 -3.20 5.04 -9.71
CA HIS A 383 -3.12 6.50 -9.56
C HIS A 383 -3.16 7.28 -10.89
N SER A 384 -3.60 6.65 -11.98
CA SER A 384 -3.62 7.23 -13.33
C SER A 384 -5.01 7.18 -13.97
N ILE A 385 -5.31 8.12 -14.86
CA ILE A 385 -6.47 8.05 -15.75
C ILE A 385 -6.39 6.87 -16.74
N TYR A 386 -5.24 6.26 -16.86
CA TYR A 386 -4.96 5.06 -17.68
C TYR A 386 -5.08 3.76 -16.88
N GLU A 387 -5.62 3.82 -15.69
CA GLU A 387 -5.88 2.64 -14.87
C GLU A 387 -6.86 1.69 -15.58
N TYR A 388 -6.51 0.39 -15.61
CA TYR A 388 -7.37 -0.62 -16.20
C TYR A 388 -7.28 -1.94 -15.43
N LEU A 389 -8.37 -2.71 -15.50
CA LEU A 389 -8.50 -4.01 -14.82
C LEU A 389 -8.97 -5.08 -15.83
N PRO A 390 -8.10 -6.03 -16.20
CA PRO A 390 -8.53 -7.18 -16.98
C PRO A 390 -9.48 -8.07 -16.19
N VAL A 391 -10.63 -8.39 -16.75
CA VAL A 391 -11.66 -9.22 -16.07
C VAL A 391 -11.10 -10.58 -15.65
N LYS A 392 -10.24 -11.20 -16.48
CA LYS A 392 -9.57 -12.46 -16.12
C LYS A 392 -8.71 -12.34 -14.88
N SER A 393 -8.02 -11.18 -14.70
CA SER A 393 -7.12 -10.95 -13.56
C SER A 393 -7.91 -10.73 -12.27
N LEU A 394 -9.01 -9.97 -12.32
CA LEU A 394 -9.93 -9.81 -11.19
C LEU A 394 -10.48 -11.17 -10.70
N ARG A 395 -10.90 -12.04 -11.63
CA ARG A 395 -11.35 -13.39 -11.29
C ARG A 395 -10.23 -14.24 -10.71
N ALA A 396 -9.02 -14.12 -11.26
CA ALA A 396 -7.84 -14.83 -10.76
C ALA A 396 -7.48 -14.41 -9.33
N ALA A 397 -7.55 -13.11 -8.98
CA ALA A 397 -7.32 -12.64 -7.63
C ALA A 397 -8.26 -13.30 -6.60
N SER A 398 -9.56 -13.37 -6.91
CA SER A 398 -10.53 -14.07 -6.04
C SER A 398 -10.25 -15.57 -5.95
N ASN A 399 -9.88 -16.22 -7.06
CA ASN A 399 -9.54 -17.64 -7.06
C ASN A 399 -8.28 -17.95 -6.23
N VAL A 400 -7.29 -17.03 -6.21
CA VAL A 400 -6.10 -17.16 -5.37
C VAL A 400 -6.47 -17.17 -3.90
N ILE A 401 -7.35 -16.29 -3.45
CA ILE A 401 -7.87 -16.31 -2.07
C ILE A 401 -8.47 -17.68 -1.75
N CYS A 402 -9.33 -18.19 -2.64
CA CYS A 402 -9.97 -19.49 -2.45
C CYS A 402 -8.93 -20.64 -2.37
N GLU A 403 -7.93 -20.65 -3.25
CA GLU A 403 -6.90 -21.71 -3.24
C GLU A 403 -5.99 -21.61 -2.01
N ILE A 404 -5.62 -20.41 -1.55
CA ILE A 404 -4.86 -20.24 -0.29
C ILE A 404 -5.63 -20.88 0.88
N VAL A 405 -6.92 -20.55 1.03
CA VAL A 405 -7.77 -21.09 2.12
C VAL A 405 -7.84 -22.62 2.06
N LYS A 406 -7.98 -23.22 0.87
CA LYS A 406 -7.96 -24.68 0.69
C LYS A 406 -6.60 -25.28 1.07
N ILE A 407 -5.51 -24.67 0.59
CA ILE A 407 -4.13 -25.19 0.84
C ILE A 407 -3.79 -25.20 2.32
N ILE A 408 -4.18 -24.16 3.07
CA ILE A 408 -3.90 -24.12 4.50
C ILE A 408 -4.76 -25.11 5.31
N ALA A 409 -5.92 -25.47 4.78
CA ALA A 409 -6.78 -26.50 5.39
C ALA A 409 -6.28 -27.95 5.15
N GLU A 410 -5.37 -28.16 4.21
CA GLU A 410 -4.74 -29.46 3.94
C GLU A 410 -3.57 -29.75 4.91
N LYS A 411 -3.15 -28.78 5.71
CA LYS A 411 -2.00 -28.89 6.64
C LYS A 411 -2.43 -29.17 8.06
#